data_f118ec96f1d68afa185a36a3a935e174
#
_entry.id   f118ec96f1d68afa185a36a3a935e174
#
_cell.length_a   1.000
_cell.length_b   1.000
_cell.length_c   1.000
_cell.angle_alpha   90.00
_cell.angle_beta   90.00
_cell.angle_gamma   90.00
#
_symmetry.space_group_name_H-M   'P 1'
#
loop_
_entity.id
_entity.type
_entity.pdbx_description
1 polymer ?
#
loop_
_entity_poly.entity_id
_entity_poly.type
_entity_poly.pdbx_seq_one_letter_code
_entity_poly.pdbx_strand_id
1 'polypeptide(L)'
;MYNLKNLYTTYSNTEGACGYGDVFQKGYGVETAALSTPLFNDGLTCGACYELKCVNDATCCPPHSTGGWCDPPARHFDLTMPMFVKLAPAVAGVVHVSYRRVRCGKQGGVKFEITGNPNWNLVLVYNVGGAGDVNNVRVKGSNTGWIQMQRNWGQKWDTKGVDLRGQALTFQVVTSDGAFKVFRDVAPASWQFGQTFDGKINF
;
A
#
# COMPACT_ATOMS: atom_id res chain seq x y z
N MET A 1 14.44 -9.00 -22.84
CA MET A 1 14.63 -8.08 -21.69
C MET A 1 13.28 -7.99 -21.00
N TYR A 2 13.11 -8.64 -19.86
CA TYR A 2 11.84 -8.67 -19.14
C TYR A 2 11.77 -7.47 -18.19
N ASN A 3 10.63 -6.80 -18.17
CA ASN A 3 10.41 -5.60 -17.37
C ASN A 3 9.03 -5.69 -16.72
N LEU A 4 8.97 -5.66 -15.40
CA LEU A 4 7.73 -5.63 -14.63
C LEU A 4 7.41 -4.20 -14.25
N LYS A 5 6.28 -3.70 -14.74
CA LYS A 5 5.74 -2.39 -14.36
C LYS A 5 4.59 -2.57 -13.38
N ASN A 6 4.41 -1.59 -12.50
CA ASN A 6 3.31 -1.51 -11.54
C ASN A 6 3.30 -2.64 -10.49
N LEU A 7 4.47 -3.09 -10.04
CA LEU A 7 4.55 -3.98 -8.90
C LEU A 7 4.15 -3.22 -7.62
N TYR A 8 3.07 -3.63 -7.01
CA TYR A 8 2.59 -3.02 -5.76
C TYR A 8 3.25 -3.64 -4.55
N THR A 9 3.64 -2.81 -3.60
CA THR A 9 4.23 -3.31 -2.36
C THR A 9 3.14 -3.65 -1.35
N THR A 10 2.97 -4.95 -1.17
CA THR A 10 2.08 -5.53 -0.16
C THR A 10 2.79 -6.74 0.43
N TYR A 11 2.42 -7.15 1.61
CA TYR A 11 2.89 -8.42 2.17
C TYR A 11 1.80 -9.49 2.04
N SER A 12 2.21 -10.72 1.77
CA SER A 12 1.47 -11.95 1.52
C SER A 12 0.21 -12.19 2.37
N ASN A 13 -0.77 -12.85 1.75
CA ASN A 13 -1.90 -13.62 2.32
C ASN A 13 -2.28 -13.34 3.77
N THR A 14 -3.42 -12.72 3.97
CA THR A 14 -4.25 -12.64 5.18
C THR A 14 -4.01 -11.52 6.19
N GLU A 15 -3.06 -10.68 6.19
CA GLU A 15 -2.89 -9.47 7.03
C GLU A 15 -1.48 -8.88 6.93
N GLY A 16 -0.94 -8.83 5.74
CA GLY A 16 0.42 -8.37 5.53
C GLY A 16 0.74 -7.05 6.21
N ALA A 17 2.04 -6.80 6.47
CA ALA A 17 2.57 -5.66 7.22
C ALA A 17 2.07 -4.27 6.77
N CYS A 18 1.45 -4.16 5.59
CA CYS A 18 0.80 -2.95 5.09
C CYS A 18 -0.66 -2.77 5.55
N GLY A 19 -1.26 -3.77 6.18
CA GLY A 19 -2.61 -3.69 6.72
C GLY A 19 -3.76 -3.78 5.72
N TYR A 20 -3.47 -4.16 4.47
CA TYR A 20 -4.49 -4.25 3.42
C TYR A 20 -5.43 -5.45 3.57
N GLY A 21 -5.06 -6.46 4.38
CA GLY A 21 -5.77 -7.74 4.43
C GLY A 21 -5.60 -8.48 3.11
N ASP A 22 -6.68 -9.04 2.58
CA ASP A 22 -6.66 -9.71 1.28
C ASP A 22 -6.39 -8.70 0.15
N VAL A 23 -5.16 -8.70 -0.34
CA VAL A 23 -4.69 -7.79 -1.40
C VAL A 23 -5.42 -8.01 -2.73
N PHE A 24 -5.90 -9.23 -2.97
CA PHE A 24 -6.66 -9.54 -4.18
C PHE A 24 -8.03 -8.86 -4.16
N GLN A 25 -8.75 -8.99 -3.04
CA GLN A 25 -10.04 -8.31 -2.83
C GLN A 25 -9.91 -6.79 -2.78
N LYS A 26 -8.75 -6.27 -2.35
CA LYS A 26 -8.46 -4.82 -2.36
C LYS A 26 -8.06 -4.29 -3.75
N GLY A 27 -8.06 -5.14 -4.79
CA GLY A 27 -7.79 -4.73 -6.17
C GLY A 27 -6.31 -4.57 -6.53
N TYR A 28 -5.41 -5.16 -5.73
CA TYR A 28 -3.97 -5.23 -6.07
C TYR A 28 -3.64 -6.47 -6.91
N GLY A 29 -4.51 -7.49 -6.87
CA GLY A 29 -4.34 -8.72 -7.63
C GLY A 29 -3.08 -9.48 -7.25
N VAL A 30 -2.45 -10.10 -8.25
CA VAL A 30 -1.20 -10.86 -8.08
C VAL A 30 0.06 -10.02 -8.33
N GLU A 31 -0.09 -8.79 -8.80
CA GLU A 31 1.04 -7.90 -9.10
C GLU A 31 1.57 -7.21 -7.84
N THR A 32 1.98 -8.04 -6.87
CA THR A 32 2.38 -7.60 -5.55
C THR A 32 3.72 -8.21 -5.15
N ALA A 33 4.42 -7.50 -4.27
CA ALA A 33 5.65 -7.98 -3.64
C ALA A 33 5.68 -7.65 -2.15
N ALA A 34 6.25 -8.56 -1.37
CA ALA A 34 6.78 -8.21 -0.06
C ALA A 34 8.17 -7.57 -0.22
N LEU A 35 8.48 -6.67 0.67
CA LEU A 35 9.75 -5.95 0.66
C LEU A 35 10.63 -6.42 1.82
N SER A 36 11.94 -6.49 1.58
CA SER A 36 12.91 -6.59 2.66
C SER A 36 12.80 -5.39 3.62
N THR A 37 13.21 -5.56 4.87
CA THR A 37 13.15 -4.53 5.92
C THR A 37 13.67 -3.15 5.46
N PRO A 38 14.84 -3.05 4.77
CA PRO A 38 15.33 -1.76 4.30
C PRO A 38 14.46 -1.08 3.23
N LEU A 39 13.73 -1.86 2.42
CA LEU A 39 12.82 -1.33 1.42
C LEU A 39 11.42 -1.05 1.99
N PHE A 40 11.00 -1.83 2.99
CA PHE A 40 9.72 -1.66 3.67
C PHE A 40 9.65 -0.35 4.48
N ASN A 41 10.79 0.05 5.05
CA ASN A 41 10.96 1.33 5.74
C ASN A 41 9.83 1.61 6.74
N ASP A 42 9.64 0.72 7.71
CA ASP A 42 8.60 0.81 8.76
C ASP A 42 7.17 1.05 8.22
N GLY A 43 6.87 0.51 7.03
CA GLY A 43 5.57 0.65 6.39
C GLY A 43 5.39 1.93 5.58
N LEU A 44 6.36 2.82 5.56
CA LEU A 44 6.28 4.09 4.82
C LEU A 44 6.17 3.86 3.30
N THR A 45 6.65 2.72 2.78
CA THR A 45 6.57 2.37 1.36
C THR A 45 5.35 1.51 1.00
N CYS A 46 4.47 1.25 1.94
CA CYS A 46 3.24 0.51 1.68
C CYS A 46 2.37 1.18 0.61
N GLY A 47 2.03 0.45 -0.45
CA GLY A 47 1.26 0.96 -1.59
C GLY A 47 2.11 1.55 -2.71
N ALA A 48 3.42 1.74 -2.49
CA ALA A 48 4.36 2.19 -3.50
C ALA A 48 4.41 1.26 -4.71
N CYS A 49 4.69 1.81 -5.89
CA CYS A 49 4.87 1.04 -7.11
C CYS A 49 6.31 1.05 -7.57
N TYR A 50 6.77 -0.10 -8.04
CA TYR A 50 8.11 -0.28 -8.56
C TYR A 50 8.08 -0.90 -9.96
N GLU A 51 9.06 -0.54 -10.74
CA GLU A 51 9.45 -1.21 -11.95
C GLU A 51 10.71 -2.02 -11.65
N LEU A 52 10.66 -3.32 -11.96
CA LEU A 52 11.80 -4.23 -11.82
C LEU A 52 12.31 -4.62 -13.21
N LYS A 53 13.61 -4.64 -13.36
CA LYS A 53 14.29 -5.05 -14.58
C LYS A 53 15.40 -6.01 -14.25
N CYS A 54 15.41 -7.16 -14.87
CA CYS A 54 16.49 -8.13 -14.74
C CYS A 54 17.79 -7.59 -15.30
N VAL A 55 18.93 -7.80 -14.63
CA VAL A 55 20.24 -7.29 -15.01
C VAL A 55 21.32 -8.34 -14.91
N ASN A 56 22.25 -8.30 -15.87
CA ASN A 56 23.49 -9.08 -15.89
C ASN A 56 23.34 -10.60 -15.85
N ASP A 57 22.37 -11.14 -16.61
CA ASP A 57 22.16 -12.58 -16.58
C ASP A 57 21.80 -13.15 -17.96
N ALA A 58 22.54 -14.18 -18.40
CA ALA A 58 22.32 -14.82 -19.71
C ALA A 58 21.00 -15.60 -19.77
N THR A 59 20.42 -15.95 -18.63
CA THR A 59 19.16 -16.69 -18.52
C THR A 59 18.04 -15.87 -17.86
N CYS A 60 18.32 -14.58 -17.59
CA CYS A 60 17.65 -13.80 -16.59
C CYS A 60 17.48 -14.64 -15.32
N CYS A 61 18.51 -15.35 -15.03
CA CYS A 61 19.20 -15.72 -13.83
C CYS A 61 19.60 -17.16 -13.71
N PRO A 62 20.85 -17.47 -13.42
CA PRO A 62 21.25 -18.77 -12.90
C PRO A 62 21.24 -18.82 -11.38
N PRO A 63 21.32 -20.02 -10.80
CA PRO A 63 20.85 -20.32 -9.46
C PRO A 63 21.92 -20.15 -8.37
N HIS A 64 21.42 -20.05 -7.14
CA HIS A 64 22.02 -20.30 -5.81
C HIS A 64 22.66 -19.17 -5.04
N SER A 65 22.01 -18.84 -3.91
CA SER A 65 22.72 -18.58 -2.66
C SER A 65 21.80 -18.79 -1.44
N THR A 66 22.41 -19.26 -0.35
CA THR A 66 21.82 -19.57 0.94
C THR A 66 22.02 -18.39 1.90
N GLY A 67 20.96 -17.95 2.60
CA GLY A 67 21.01 -16.92 3.64
C GLY A 67 19.66 -16.22 3.83
N GLY A 68 19.44 -15.61 4.97
CA GLY A 68 18.24 -14.87 5.30
C GLY A 68 18.09 -13.59 4.47
N TRP A 69 17.33 -13.65 3.40
CA TRP A 69 17.22 -12.58 2.41
C TRP A 69 16.43 -11.35 2.88
N CYS A 70 15.67 -11.51 3.97
CA CYS A 70 14.86 -10.40 4.52
C CYS A 70 15.65 -9.47 5.44
N ASP A 71 16.84 -9.86 5.86
CA ASP A 71 17.61 -9.11 6.84
C ASP A 71 18.45 -7.98 6.23
N PRO A 72 18.64 -6.86 6.96
CA PRO A 72 19.57 -5.81 6.55
C PRO A 72 21.01 -6.39 6.36
N PRO A 73 21.78 -5.88 5.40
CA PRO A 73 21.50 -4.72 4.53
C PRO A 73 20.82 -5.08 3.19
N ALA A 74 20.37 -6.33 3.02
CA ALA A 74 19.87 -6.81 1.75
C ALA A 74 18.58 -6.09 1.31
N ARG A 75 18.56 -5.64 0.06
CA ARG A 75 17.39 -5.05 -0.59
C ARG A 75 16.83 -6.03 -1.57
N HIS A 76 15.64 -6.58 -1.30
CA HIS A 76 15.00 -7.50 -2.21
C HIS A 76 13.48 -7.37 -2.22
N PHE A 77 12.88 -7.98 -3.22
CA PHE A 77 11.45 -8.08 -3.44
C PHE A 77 11.06 -9.56 -3.45
N ASP A 78 10.22 -9.98 -2.53
CA ASP A 78 9.58 -11.28 -2.57
C ASP A 78 8.36 -11.19 -3.48
N LEU A 79 8.49 -11.74 -4.66
CA LEU A 79 7.44 -11.70 -5.67
C LEU A 79 6.47 -12.86 -5.49
N THR A 80 5.20 -12.62 -5.75
CA THR A 80 4.28 -13.73 -5.98
C THR A 80 4.76 -14.58 -7.17
N MET A 81 4.50 -15.88 -7.15
CA MET A 81 4.91 -16.76 -8.24
C MET A 81 4.44 -16.27 -9.62
N PRO A 82 3.19 -15.80 -9.81
CA PRO A 82 2.75 -15.24 -11.09
C PRO A 82 3.55 -14.03 -11.57
N MET A 83 4.12 -13.25 -10.62
CA MET A 83 4.98 -12.13 -10.97
C MET A 83 6.42 -12.57 -11.24
N PHE A 84 6.94 -13.49 -10.44
CA PHE A 84 8.30 -14.00 -10.62
C PHE A 84 8.50 -14.60 -12.01
N VAL A 85 7.54 -15.41 -12.48
CA VAL A 85 7.64 -16.05 -13.80
C VAL A 85 7.55 -15.09 -14.99
N LYS A 86 7.15 -13.84 -14.76
CA LYS A 86 7.26 -12.78 -15.78
C LYS A 86 8.69 -12.24 -15.91
N LEU A 87 9.54 -12.44 -14.91
CA LEU A 87 10.96 -12.04 -14.92
C LEU A 87 11.88 -13.17 -15.31
N ALA A 88 11.64 -14.37 -14.78
CA ALA A 88 12.52 -15.52 -14.93
C ALA A 88 11.76 -16.84 -14.76
N PRO A 89 12.29 -17.98 -15.26
CA PRO A 89 11.73 -19.29 -14.96
C PRO A 89 11.67 -19.56 -13.46
N ALA A 90 10.62 -20.23 -12.98
CA ALA A 90 10.42 -20.51 -11.56
C ALA A 90 11.61 -21.22 -10.91
N VAL A 91 12.29 -22.09 -11.65
CA VAL A 91 13.48 -22.84 -11.18
C VAL A 91 14.67 -21.93 -10.83
N ALA A 92 14.68 -20.68 -11.28
CA ALA A 92 15.75 -19.73 -10.97
C ALA A 92 15.77 -19.35 -9.48
N GLY A 93 14.61 -19.38 -8.81
CA GLY A 93 14.46 -19.09 -7.39
C GLY A 93 14.77 -17.64 -7.00
N VAL A 94 15.97 -17.15 -7.30
CA VAL A 94 16.43 -15.77 -7.01
C VAL A 94 17.04 -15.17 -8.27
N VAL A 95 16.79 -13.88 -8.50
CA VAL A 95 17.26 -13.16 -9.69
C VAL A 95 17.74 -11.75 -9.34
N HIS A 96 18.83 -11.31 -9.97
CA HIS A 96 19.32 -9.95 -9.78
C HIS A 96 18.48 -8.95 -10.59
N VAL A 97 18.00 -7.91 -9.92
CA VAL A 97 17.19 -6.87 -10.55
C VAL A 97 17.74 -5.48 -10.26
N SER A 98 17.61 -4.59 -11.23
CA SER A 98 17.56 -3.16 -10.95
C SER A 98 16.11 -2.75 -10.72
N TYR A 99 15.88 -1.75 -9.88
CA TYR A 99 14.54 -1.28 -9.58
C TYR A 99 14.47 0.25 -9.51
N ARG A 100 13.29 0.78 -9.78
CA ARG A 100 12.99 2.19 -9.55
C ARG A 100 11.53 2.38 -9.12
N ARG A 101 11.27 3.47 -8.39
CA ARG A 101 9.91 3.92 -8.11
C ARG A 101 9.24 4.36 -9.41
N VAL A 102 7.98 4.01 -9.58
CA VAL A 102 7.14 4.44 -10.69
C VAL A 102 5.78 4.91 -10.18
N ARG A 103 5.06 5.66 -10.99
CA ARG A 103 3.68 6.03 -10.66
C ARG A 103 2.79 4.81 -10.66
N CYS A 104 1.94 4.72 -9.63
CA CYS A 104 0.90 3.69 -9.54
C CYS A 104 -0.27 4.05 -10.46
N GLY A 105 -0.58 3.17 -11.42
CA GLY A 105 -1.80 3.27 -12.21
C GLY A 105 -2.96 2.61 -11.46
N LYS A 106 -3.87 3.40 -10.89
CA LYS A 106 -5.07 2.91 -10.20
C LYS A 106 -6.33 3.35 -10.91
N GLN A 107 -7.34 2.48 -10.92
CA GLN A 107 -8.68 2.81 -11.42
C GLN A 107 -9.63 3.05 -10.25
N GLY A 108 -10.62 3.93 -10.49
CA GLY A 108 -11.56 4.36 -9.45
C GLY A 108 -10.93 5.30 -8.43
N GLY A 109 -11.69 5.64 -7.41
CA GLY A 109 -11.26 6.55 -6.35
C GLY A 109 -10.39 5.88 -5.28
N VAL A 110 -9.70 6.69 -4.48
CA VAL A 110 -9.08 6.24 -3.23
C VAL A 110 -10.16 5.66 -2.32
N LYS A 111 -9.85 4.56 -1.66
CA LYS A 111 -10.78 3.86 -0.77
C LYS A 111 -10.43 4.08 0.69
N PHE A 112 -11.48 4.22 1.50
CA PHE A 112 -11.38 4.44 2.94
C PHE A 112 -12.20 3.36 3.64
N GLU A 113 -11.56 2.41 4.30
CA GLU A 113 -12.22 1.40 5.12
C GLU A 113 -12.12 1.80 6.58
N ILE A 114 -13.26 1.99 7.23
CA ILE A 114 -13.33 2.46 8.61
C ILE A 114 -13.58 1.26 9.51
N THR A 115 -12.64 0.95 10.39
CA THR A 115 -12.70 -0.15 11.36
C THR A 115 -12.44 0.37 12.77
N GLY A 116 -12.44 -0.51 13.76
CA GLY A 116 -12.18 -0.16 15.15
C GLY A 116 -13.42 -0.21 16.03
N ASN A 117 -13.51 0.71 16.95
CA ASN A 117 -14.62 0.84 17.90
C ASN A 117 -14.81 2.32 18.29
N PRO A 118 -15.82 2.68 19.09
CA PRO A 118 -16.13 4.07 19.42
C PRO A 118 -14.98 4.87 20.02
N ASN A 119 -14.07 4.20 20.72
CA ASN A 119 -12.92 4.84 21.37
C ASN A 119 -11.66 4.82 20.48
N TRP A 120 -11.71 4.15 19.33
CA TRP A 120 -10.56 3.97 18.47
C TRP A 120 -10.99 3.76 17.01
N ASN A 121 -11.03 4.84 16.26
CA ASN A 121 -11.36 4.80 14.84
C ASN A 121 -10.09 4.53 14.02
N LEU A 122 -10.07 3.43 13.31
CA LEU A 122 -8.96 3.03 12.46
C LEU A 122 -9.40 3.07 10.98
N VAL A 123 -8.70 3.86 10.18
CA VAL A 123 -9.01 4.02 8.75
C VAL A 123 -7.88 3.43 7.92
N LEU A 124 -8.19 2.44 7.10
CA LEU A 124 -7.29 1.94 6.07
C LEU A 124 -7.49 2.79 4.81
N VAL A 125 -6.41 3.40 4.32
CA VAL A 125 -6.39 4.13 3.05
C VAL A 125 -5.73 3.27 1.98
N TYR A 126 -6.44 2.97 0.90
CA TYR A 126 -5.94 2.11 -0.15
C TYR A 126 -6.44 2.50 -1.56
N ASN A 127 -5.98 1.79 -2.60
CA ASN A 127 -6.22 2.14 -4.00
C ASN A 127 -5.69 3.54 -4.36
N VAL A 128 -4.55 3.91 -3.82
CA VAL A 128 -3.92 5.23 -4.05
C VAL A 128 -3.09 5.18 -5.32
N GLY A 129 -3.37 6.07 -6.26
CA GLY A 129 -2.58 6.27 -7.48
C GLY A 129 -1.37 7.19 -7.25
N GLY A 130 -0.72 7.60 -8.33
CA GLY A 130 0.44 8.50 -8.22
C GLY A 130 1.61 7.85 -7.50
N ALA A 131 2.07 8.41 -6.39
CA ALA A 131 3.14 7.82 -5.59
C ALA A 131 2.72 6.49 -4.95
N GLY A 132 1.42 6.28 -4.69
CA GLY A 132 0.86 5.05 -4.15
C GLY A 132 0.94 4.93 -2.62
N ASP A 133 2.03 5.35 -2.04
CA ASP A 133 2.24 5.38 -0.60
C ASP A 133 1.78 6.71 0.02
N VAL A 134 1.05 6.60 1.13
CA VAL A 134 0.49 7.74 1.85
C VAL A 134 1.46 8.17 2.96
N ASN A 135 1.74 9.46 3.01
CA ASN A 135 2.63 10.04 4.04
C ASN A 135 1.86 10.67 5.20
N ASN A 136 0.68 11.26 4.91
CA ASN A 136 -0.11 11.94 5.93
C ASN A 136 -1.60 11.80 5.65
N VAL A 137 -2.40 11.68 6.70
CA VAL A 137 -3.87 11.68 6.63
C VAL A 137 -4.43 12.59 7.70
N ARG A 138 -5.42 13.40 7.31
CA ARG A 138 -6.25 14.17 8.24
C ARG A 138 -7.71 13.83 8.00
N VAL A 139 -8.51 13.85 9.03
CA VAL A 139 -9.95 13.66 8.95
C VAL A 139 -10.68 14.86 9.55
N LYS A 140 -11.85 15.13 9.03
CA LYS A 140 -12.77 16.15 9.55
C LYS A 140 -14.17 15.56 9.57
N GLY A 141 -14.82 15.55 10.73
CA GLY A 141 -16.24 15.30 10.86
C GLY A 141 -17.06 16.57 10.58
N SER A 142 -18.36 16.43 10.33
CA SER A 142 -19.27 17.57 10.12
C SER A 142 -19.30 18.56 11.30
N ASN A 143 -19.02 18.07 12.52
CA ASN A 143 -19.04 18.86 13.75
C ASN A 143 -17.63 19.08 14.35
N THR A 144 -16.55 18.76 13.63
CA THR A 144 -15.19 18.95 14.11
C THR A 144 -14.35 19.78 13.14
N GLY A 145 -13.24 20.32 13.63
CA GLY A 145 -12.15 20.80 12.79
C GLY A 145 -11.34 19.64 12.17
N TRP A 146 -10.28 19.98 11.48
CA TRP A 146 -9.33 18.98 10.99
C TRP A 146 -8.56 18.32 12.13
N ILE A 147 -8.61 17.01 12.18
CA ILE A 147 -7.92 16.15 13.14
C ILE A 147 -6.75 15.47 12.39
N GLN A 148 -5.54 15.63 12.92
CA GLN A 148 -4.37 14.92 12.41
C GLN A 148 -4.47 13.46 12.82
N MET A 149 -4.51 12.56 11.85
CA MET A 149 -4.45 11.13 12.11
C MET A 149 -3.00 10.68 12.28
N GLN A 150 -2.79 9.65 13.08
CA GLN A 150 -1.49 9.04 13.26
C GLN A 150 -1.45 7.69 12.54
N ARG A 151 -0.31 7.40 11.92
CA ARG A 151 -0.09 6.07 11.37
C ARG A 151 -0.03 5.08 12.51
N ASN A 152 -0.93 4.10 12.49
CA ASN A 152 -0.93 3.02 13.45
C ASN A 152 0.08 1.94 12.99
N TRP A 153 -0.16 1.38 11.82
CA TRP A 153 0.77 0.50 11.12
C TRP A 153 0.40 0.39 9.62
N GLY A 154 1.40 0.17 8.77
CA GLY A 154 1.18 0.10 7.33
C GLY A 154 0.42 1.31 6.79
N GLN A 155 -0.74 1.09 6.19
CA GLN A 155 -1.63 2.15 5.69
C GLN A 155 -2.88 2.35 6.56
N LYS A 156 -2.85 1.87 7.79
CA LYS A 156 -3.90 2.10 8.79
C LYS A 156 -3.59 3.33 9.64
N TRP A 157 -4.58 4.20 9.78
CA TRP A 157 -4.47 5.51 10.43
C TRP A 157 -5.51 5.65 11.53
N ASP A 158 -5.15 6.19 12.68
CA ASP A 158 -6.05 6.35 13.82
C ASP A 158 -6.26 7.81 14.23
N THR A 159 -7.40 8.08 14.88
CA THR A 159 -7.80 9.40 15.37
C THR A 159 -7.41 9.66 16.82
N LYS A 160 -6.72 8.71 17.48
CA LYS A 160 -6.36 8.79 18.91
C LYS A 160 -7.52 9.12 19.84
N GLY A 161 -8.61 8.36 19.71
CA GLY A 161 -9.71 8.41 20.67
C GLY A 161 -10.75 9.50 20.39
N VAL A 162 -10.70 10.19 19.25
CA VAL A 162 -11.78 11.09 18.87
C VAL A 162 -12.93 10.29 18.26
N ASP A 163 -14.12 10.41 18.87
CA ASP A 163 -15.33 9.76 18.34
C ASP A 163 -15.92 10.59 17.19
N LEU A 164 -16.01 9.98 16.02
CA LEU A 164 -16.54 10.59 14.81
C LEU A 164 -17.88 9.98 14.36
N ARG A 165 -18.49 9.12 15.17
CA ARG A 165 -19.80 8.54 14.86
C ARG A 165 -20.87 9.60 14.72
N GLY A 166 -21.82 9.37 13.83
CA GLY A 166 -22.91 10.31 13.57
C GLY A 166 -22.50 11.56 12.80
N GLN A 167 -21.28 11.62 12.28
CA GLN A 167 -20.75 12.75 11.50
C GLN A 167 -20.37 12.29 10.09
N ALA A 168 -20.68 13.09 9.08
CA ALA A 168 -20.13 12.88 7.74
C ALA A 168 -18.62 13.18 7.76
N LEU A 169 -17.82 12.34 7.06
CA LEU A 169 -16.36 12.38 7.12
C LEU A 169 -15.75 12.88 5.82
N THR A 170 -14.89 13.86 5.96
CA THR A 170 -14.01 14.38 4.90
C THR A 170 -12.56 14.01 5.25
N PHE A 171 -11.82 13.49 4.27
CA PHE A 171 -10.41 13.13 4.44
C PHE A 171 -9.51 14.03 3.60
N GLN A 172 -8.34 14.35 4.14
CA GLN A 172 -7.22 14.90 3.39
C GLN A 172 -6.09 13.85 3.41
N VAL A 173 -5.60 13.50 2.23
CA VAL A 173 -4.52 12.52 2.06
C VAL A 173 -3.36 13.22 1.37
N VAL A 174 -2.16 13.00 1.87
CA VAL A 174 -0.89 13.46 1.29
C VAL A 174 -0.04 12.24 0.96
N THR A 175 0.41 12.15 -0.27
CA THR A 175 1.31 11.09 -0.74
C THR A 175 2.78 11.43 -0.50
N SER A 176 3.69 10.46 -0.63
CA SER A 176 5.12 10.63 -0.34
C SER A 176 5.81 11.66 -1.25
N ASP A 177 5.29 11.91 -2.43
CA ASP A 177 5.77 12.94 -3.37
C ASP A 177 5.26 14.35 -3.05
N GLY A 178 4.49 14.50 -1.96
CA GLY A 178 3.93 15.79 -1.52
C GLY A 178 2.61 16.17 -2.19
N ALA A 179 2.12 15.38 -3.13
CA ALA A 179 0.79 15.62 -3.71
C ALA A 179 -0.28 15.41 -2.63
N PHE A 180 -1.32 16.24 -2.64
CA PHE A 180 -2.42 16.10 -1.70
C PHE A 180 -3.79 16.23 -2.38
N LYS A 181 -4.78 15.56 -1.79
CA LYS A 181 -6.18 15.68 -2.20
C LYS A 181 -7.11 15.71 -0.99
N VAL A 182 -8.22 16.43 -1.16
CA VAL A 182 -9.32 16.45 -0.19
C VAL A 182 -10.49 15.66 -0.76
N PHE A 183 -10.91 14.67 0.00
CA PHE A 183 -12.02 13.77 -0.29
C PHE A 183 -13.20 14.19 0.58
N ARG A 184 -14.15 14.95 0.00
CA ARG A 184 -15.24 15.57 0.74
C ARG A 184 -16.39 14.59 0.96
N ASP A 185 -16.91 14.57 2.19
CA ASP A 185 -18.11 13.83 2.58
C ASP A 185 -18.10 12.37 2.09
N VAL A 186 -16.96 11.72 2.20
CA VAL A 186 -16.72 10.36 1.71
C VAL A 186 -17.60 9.34 2.42
N ALA A 187 -17.67 9.45 3.75
CA ALA A 187 -18.55 8.63 4.57
C ALA A 187 -19.74 9.50 5.05
N PRO A 188 -20.99 9.05 4.84
CA PRO A 188 -22.19 9.77 5.34
C PRO A 188 -22.25 9.69 6.87
N ALA A 189 -23.02 10.56 7.53
CA ALA A 189 -23.17 10.56 8.98
C ALA A 189 -23.64 9.20 9.56
N SER A 190 -24.32 8.39 8.75
CA SER A 190 -24.78 7.05 9.11
C SER A 190 -23.75 5.94 8.95
N TRP A 191 -22.49 6.24 8.67
CA TRP A 191 -21.45 5.22 8.51
C TRP A 191 -21.31 4.32 9.72
N GLN A 192 -20.89 3.08 9.48
CA GLN A 192 -20.66 2.06 10.51
C GLN A 192 -19.26 1.47 10.38
N PHE A 193 -18.71 0.95 11.48
CA PHE A 193 -17.47 0.19 11.44
C PHE A 193 -17.58 -1.02 10.52
N GLY A 194 -16.50 -1.33 9.80
CA GLY A 194 -16.43 -2.38 8.79
C GLY A 194 -16.82 -1.94 7.39
N GLN A 195 -17.29 -0.71 7.20
CA GLN A 195 -17.66 -0.21 5.87
C GLN A 195 -16.48 0.40 5.12
N THR A 196 -16.54 0.27 3.80
CA THR A 196 -15.59 0.89 2.86
C THR A 196 -16.30 1.93 2.01
N PHE A 197 -15.67 3.08 1.88
CA PHE A 197 -16.18 4.22 1.11
C PHE A 197 -15.24 4.58 -0.03
N ASP A 198 -15.82 5.04 -1.15
CA ASP A 198 -15.11 5.46 -2.34
C ASP A 198 -14.96 6.98 -2.36
N GLY A 199 -13.72 7.47 -2.37
CA GLY A 199 -13.40 8.89 -2.50
C GLY A 199 -13.71 9.51 -3.87
N LYS A 200 -14.09 8.70 -4.87
CA LYS A 200 -14.47 9.06 -6.26
C LYS A 200 -13.34 9.62 -7.12
N ILE A 201 -12.31 10.19 -6.53
CA ILE A 201 -11.14 10.75 -7.20
C ILE A 201 -9.87 10.02 -6.78
N ASN A 202 -8.80 10.17 -7.56
CA ASN A 202 -7.50 9.55 -7.30
C ASN A 202 -6.34 10.50 -7.65
N PHE A 203 -5.10 10.11 -7.30
CA PHE A 203 -3.87 10.83 -7.58
C PHE A 203 -3.34 10.60 -9.00
#